data_23c45ec90d3198d52d9e2d3b5a0d9e24
#
_entry.id   23c45ec90d3198d52d9e2d3b5a0d9e24
#
_cell.length_a   1.000
_cell.length_b   1.000
_cell.length_c   1.000
_cell.angle_alpha   90.00
_cell.angle_beta   90.00
_cell.angle_gamma   90.00
#
_symmetry.space_group_name_H-M   'P 1'
#
loop_
_entity.id
_entity.type
_entity.pdbx_description
1 polymer ?
#
loop_
_entity_poly.entity_id
_entity_poly.type
_entity_poly.pdbx_seq_one_letter_code
_entity_poly.pdbx_strand_id
1 'polypeptide(L)'
;HLTEALWLHRQRGWINATLFQPASTHPDHRARAAAAHLLRYWSQELPGAHAHFQRLANDPHPKVRLETVVSSTWADPSIAIDVLEQVNELPQDNYLKFAANNARKALAPALQSHPMAIPAEQLAKLPLTERVLKALIRRPKLDAILRLKALNHLAEIQNTTKGNLLINII
;
A
#
# COMPACT_ATOMS: atom_id res chain seq x y z
N HIS A 1 10.05 1.41 26.14
CA HIS A 1 10.40 2.86 26.09
C HIS A 1 10.11 3.51 24.73
N LEU A 2 10.55 2.96 23.55
CA LEU A 2 10.27 3.57 22.25
C LEU A 2 8.79 3.52 21.89
N THR A 3 8.14 2.39 22.08
CA THR A 3 6.72 2.19 21.82
C THR A 3 5.84 3.03 22.75
N GLU A 4 6.22 3.17 24.00
CA GLU A 4 5.53 4.03 24.98
C GLU A 4 5.62 5.50 24.59
N ALA A 5 6.79 5.97 24.15
CA ALA A 5 6.97 7.32 23.63
C ALA A 5 6.05 7.57 22.42
N LEU A 6 5.97 6.64 21.47
CA LEU A 6 5.06 6.72 20.33
C LEU A 6 3.59 6.79 20.74
N TRP A 7 3.16 6.03 21.77
CA TRP A 7 1.80 6.08 22.27
C TRP A 7 1.47 7.41 22.94
N LEU A 8 2.42 8.00 23.68
CA LEU A 8 2.26 9.34 24.25
C LEU A 8 2.12 10.42 23.16
N HIS A 9 2.92 10.35 22.10
CA HIS A 9 2.80 11.24 20.94
C HIS A 9 1.42 11.11 20.28
N ARG A 10 0.96 9.86 20.07
CA ARG A 10 -0.38 9.60 19.50
C ARG A 10 -1.49 10.21 20.37
N GLN A 11 -1.44 10.04 21.69
CA GLN A 11 -2.46 10.58 22.60
C GLN A 11 -2.56 12.11 22.53
N ARG A 12 -1.45 12.78 22.22
CA ARG A 12 -1.40 14.25 22.06
C ARG A 12 -1.68 14.71 20.63
N GLY A 13 -1.95 13.79 19.71
CA GLY A 13 -2.13 14.11 18.30
C GLY A 13 -0.83 14.54 17.58
N TRP A 14 0.32 14.27 18.17
CA TRP A 14 1.62 14.65 17.60
C TRP A 14 2.18 13.54 16.72
N ILE A 15 2.52 13.87 15.50
CA ILE A 15 3.23 12.96 14.59
C ILE A 15 4.73 13.15 14.76
N ASN A 16 5.44 12.05 15.02
CA ASN A 16 6.88 12.07 15.20
C ASN A 16 7.55 11.04 14.29
N ALA A 17 7.93 11.48 13.08
CA ALA A 17 8.61 10.65 12.10
C ALA A 17 9.97 10.11 12.60
N THR A 18 10.67 10.89 13.44
CA THR A 18 11.97 10.51 13.99
C THR A 18 11.87 9.33 14.96
N LEU A 19 10.78 9.25 15.74
CA LEU A 19 10.50 8.09 16.60
C LEU A 19 9.86 6.95 15.83
N PHE A 20 9.06 7.24 14.82
CA PHE A 20 8.37 6.23 14.02
C PHE A 20 9.35 5.35 13.25
N GLN A 21 10.34 5.95 12.60
CA GLN A 21 11.28 5.23 11.75
C GLN A 21 12.02 4.09 12.47
N PRO A 22 12.68 4.29 13.64
CA PRO A 22 13.34 3.22 14.37
C PRO A 22 12.36 2.18 14.93
N ALA A 23 11.14 2.55 15.28
CA ALA A 23 10.12 1.59 15.71
C ALA A 23 9.68 0.68 14.58
N SER A 24 9.48 1.24 13.38
CA SER A 24 9.02 0.51 12.20
C SER A 24 10.09 -0.41 11.59
N THR A 25 11.34 -0.28 11.99
CA THR A 25 12.48 -1.14 11.58
C THR A 25 13.10 -1.92 12.73
N HIS A 26 12.49 -1.85 13.92
CA HIS A 26 13.03 -2.46 15.13
C HIS A 26 13.19 -3.99 14.99
N PRO A 27 14.23 -4.62 15.57
CA PRO A 27 14.39 -6.08 15.55
C PRO A 27 13.19 -6.83 16.15
N ASP A 28 12.60 -6.31 17.22
CA ASP A 28 11.40 -6.90 17.83
C ASP A 28 10.15 -6.58 16.98
N HIS A 29 9.49 -7.65 16.52
CA HIS A 29 8.26 -7.55 15.75
C HIS A 29 7.12 -6.83 16.49
N ARG A 30 7.12 -6.82 17.83
CA ARG A 30 6.10 -6.11 18.64
C ARG A 30 6.22 -4.60 18.45
N ALA A 31 7.45 -4.07 18.38
CA ALA A 31 7.67 -2.66 18.10
C ALA A 31 7.24 -2.32 16.66
N ARG A 32 7.58 -3.17 15.68
CA ARG A 32 7.13 -3.00 14.29
C ARG A 32 5.62 -3.08 14.14
N ALA A 33 4.96 -3.99 14.88
CA ALA A 33 3.50 -4.08 14.90
C ALA A 33 2.86 -2.82 15.52
N ALA A 34 3.44 -2.28 16.58
CA ALA A 34 2.99 -1.02 17.17
C ALA A 34 3.14 0.16 16.19
N ALA A 35 4.25 0.22 15.45
CA ALA A 35 4.42 1.20 14.38
C ALA A 35 3.38 1.02 13.26
N ALA A 36 3.13 -0.21 12.80
CA ALA A 36 2.08 -0.51 11.83
C ALA A 36 0.70 -0.06 12.32
N HIS A 37 0.37 -0.29 13.59
CA HIS A 37 -0.87 0.18 14.19
C HIS A 37 -1.01 1.71 14.15
N LEU A 38 0.08 2.46 14.37
CA LEU A 38 0.06 3.92 14.37
C LEU A 38 -0.20 4.52 12.99
N LEU A 39 0.10 3.82 11.91
CA LEU A 39 -0.19 4.28 10.54
C LEU A 39 -1.66 4.58 10.33
N ARG A 40 -2.58 3.93 11.06
CA ARG A 40 -4.02 4.24 11.00
C ARG A 40 -4.35 5.69 11.36
N TYR A 41 -3.54 6.31 12.21
CA TYR A 41 -3.75 7.66 12.71
C TYR A 41 -2.87 8.69 12.00
N TRP A 42 -1.70 8.26 11.51
CA TRP A 42 -0.66 9.15 11.01
C TRP A 42 -0.49 9.11 9.48
N SER A 43 -1.16 8.20 8.80
CA SER A 43 -0.95 7.97 7.36
C SER A 43 -1.21 9.18 6.49
N GLN A 44 -2.07 10.10 6.90
CA GLN A 44 -2.39 11.31 6.13
C GLN A 44 -1.28 12.37 6.20
N GLU A 45 -0.52 12.39 7.27
CA GLU A 45 0.43 13.46 7.56
C GLU A 45 1.87 12.96 7.70
N LEU A 46 2.07 11.64 7.89
CA LEU A 46 3.41 11.05 8.01
C LEU A 46 4.12 11.03 6.66
N PRO A 47 5.27 11.70 6.51
CA PRO A 47 6.03 11.66 5.27
C PRO A 47 6.40 10.22 4.88
N GLY A 48 6.16 9.85 3.63
CA GLY A 48 6.46 8.52 3.12
C GLY A 48 5.56 7.40 3.66
N ALA A 49 4.36 7.71 4.15
CA ALA A 49 3.42 6.73 4.70
C ALA A 49 3.21 5.52 3.77
N HIS A 50 3.09 5.74 2.46
CA HIS A 50 2.94 4.65 1.48
C HIS A 50 4.13 3.66 1.54
N ALA A 51 5.36 4.16 1.52
CA ALA A 51 6.55 3.29 1.62
C ALA A 51 6.61 2.53 2.95
N HIS A 52 6.14 3.13 4.03
CA HIS A 52 6.01 2.44 5.32
C HIS A 52 4.99 1.31 5.26
N PHE A 53 3.83 1.52 4.66
CA PHE A 53 2.84 0.48 4.45
C PHE A 53 3.39 -0.67 3.61
N GLN A 54 4.02 -0.39 2.48
CA GLN A 54 4.61 -1.41 1.60
C GLN A 54 5.64 -2.26 2.35
N ARG A 55 6.56 -1.63 3.09
CA ARG A 55 7.58 -2.35 3.85
C ARG A 55 6.96 -3.24 4.93
N LEU A 56 6.02 -2.73 5.72
CA LEU A 56 5.38 -3.47 6.82
C LEU A 56 4.41 -4.54 6.32
N ALA A 57 3.83 -4.39 5.13
CA ALA A 57 3.05 -5.44 4.47
C ALA A 57 3.91 -6.64 4.05
N ASN A 58 5.20 -6.42 3.80
CA ASN A 58 6.19 -7.47 3.50
C ASN A 58 6.96 -7.96 4.73
N ASP A 59 6.56 -7.59 5.94
CA ASP A 59 7.25 -8.00 7.16
C ASP A 59 7.25 -9.52 7.33
N PRO A 60 8.36 -10.14 7.74
CA PRO A 60 8.41 -11.59 7.96
C PRO A 60 7.42 -12.08 9.01
N HIS A 61 7.05 -11.24 9.99
CA HIS A 61 6.18 -11.64 11.08
C HIS A 61 4.69 -11.38 10.77
N PRO A 62 3.80 -12.39 10.84
CA PRO A 62 2.39 -12.27 10.44
C PRO A 62 1.61 -11.24 11.26
N LYS A 63 1.95 -11.02 12.54
CA LYS A 63 1.33 -9.99 13.38
C LYS A 63 1.59 -8.57 12.85
N VAL A 64 2.77 -8.29 12.32
CA VAL A 64 3.08 -6.99 11.72
C VAL A 64 2.25 -6.78 10.47
N ARG A 65 2.18 -7.79 9.60
CA ARG A 65 1.34 -7.75 8.40
C ARG A 65 -0.14 -7.57 8.73
N LEU A 66 -0.63 -8.24 9.80
CA LEU A 66 -2.01 -8.10 10.26
C LEU A 66 -2.32 -6.65 10.66
N GLU A 67 -1.49 -6.04 11.51
CA GLU A 67 -1.66 -4.64 11.92
C GLU A 67 -1.57 -3.70 10.72
N THR A 68 -0.72 -4.01 9.74
CA THR A 68 -0.59 -3.23 8.51
C THR A 68 -1.87 -3.29 7.66
N VAL A 69 -2.45 -4.48 7.48
CA VAL A 69 -3.74 -4.66 6.79
C VAL A 69 -4.85 -3.88 7.47
N VAL A 70 -4.97 -4.00 8.79
CA VAL A 70 -5.99 -3.29 9.55
C VAL A 70 -5.79 -1.77 9.43
N SER A 71 -4.56 -1.29 9.55
CA SER A 71 -4.27 0.15 9.48
C SER A 71 -4.47 0.73 8.08
N SER A 72 -4.24 -0.05 7.03
CA SER A 72 -4.42 0.40 5.64
C SER A 72 -5.88 0.74 5.31
N THR A 73 -6.86 0.16 6.02
CA THR A 73 -8.28 0.49 5.81
C THR A 73 -8.65 1.93 6.19
N TRP A 74 -7.77 2.64 6.89
CA TRP A 74 -7.92 4.06 7.28
C TRP A 74 -7.07 5.00 6.40
N ALA A 75 -6.28 4.44 5.51
CA ALA A 75 -5.45 5.18 4.56
C ALA A 75 -6.19 5.41 3.23
N ASP A 76 -5.49 6.00 2.27
CA ASP A 76 -6.02 6.09 0.89
C ASP A 76 -6.31 4.68 0.35
N PRO A 77 -7.44 4.46 -0.33
CA PRO A 77 -7.80 3.16 -0.89
C PRO A 77 -6.73 2.53 -1.79
N SER A 78 -5.93 3.33 -2.49
CA SER A 78 -4.83 2.83 -3.32
C SER A 78 -3.75 2.15 -2.47
N ILE A 79 -3.42 2.72 -1.32
CA ILE A 79 -2.47 2.13 -0.36
C ILE A 79 -3.02 0.82 0.19
N ALA A 80 -4.30 0.80 0.55
CA ALA A 80 -4.94 -0.39 1.08
C ALA A 80 -4.97 -1.55 0.07
N ILE A 81 -5.17 -1.26 -1.21
CA ILE A 81 -5.12 -2.25 -2.28
C ILE A 81 -3.70 -2.83 -2.40
N ASP A 82 -2.69 -1.97 -2.49
CA ASP A 82 -1.29 -2.40 -2.59
C ASP A 82 -0.90 -3.29 -1.40
N VAL A 83 -1.31 -2.93 -0.17
CA VAL A 83 -1.09 -3.75 1.04
C VAL A 83 -1.77 -5.11 0.93
N LEU A 84 -3.03 -5.15 0.48
CA LEU A 84 -3.79 -6.41 0.35
C LEU A 84 -3.20 -7.32 -0.73
N GLU A 85 -2.68 -6.77 -1.82
CA GLU A 85 -2.00 -7.54 -2.88
C GLU A 85 -0.70 -8.14 -2.35
N GLN A 86 0.16 -7.35 -1.71
CA GLN A 86 1.42 -7.81 -1.16
C GLN A 86 1.24 -8.91 -0.10
N VAL A 87 0.28 -8.71 0.81
CA VAL A 87 0.00 -9.69 1.86
C VAL A 87 -0.53 -11.01 1.29
N ASN A 88 -1.22 -11.00 0.14
CA ASN A 88 -1.69 -12.22 -0.51
C ASN A 88 -0.56 -13.10 -1.07
N GLU A 89 0.56 -12.52 -1.42
CA GLU A 89 1.72 -13.25 -1.96
C GLU A 89 2.51 -13.98 -0.87
N LEU A 90 2.25 -13.66 0.39
CA LEU A 90 2.97 -14.19 1.55
C LEU A 90 2.14 -15.23 2.31
N PRO A 91 2.79 -16.16 3.05
CA PRO A 91 2.09 -17.11 3.91
C PRO A 91 1.19 -16.40 4.92
N GLN A 92 -0.07 -16.80 4.98
CA GLN A 92 -1.07 -16.20 5.86
C GLN A 92 -1.57 -17.21 6.89
N ASP A 93 -1.59 -16.82 8.16
CA ASP A 93 -2.33 -17.52 9.20
C ASP A 93 -3.85 -17.19 9.14
N ASN A 94 -4.64 -17.84 9.96
CA ASN A 94 -6.09 -17.65 9.98
C ASN A 94 -6.51 -16.21 10.39
N TYR A 95 -5.74 -15.58 11.27
CA TYR A 95 -6.03 -14.22 11.73
C TYR A 95 -5.77 -13.20 10.62
N LEU A 96 -4.65 -13.35 9.92
CA LEU A 96 -4.31 -12.48 8.79
C LEU A 96 -5.29 -12.66 7.63
N LYS A 97 -5.68 -13.89 7.31
CA LYS A 97 -6.74 -14.17 6.31
C LYS A 97 -8.06 -13.51 6.69
N PHE A 98 -8.47 -13.61 7.95
CA PHE A 98 -9.69 -12.97 8.44
C PHE A 98 -9.61 -11.44 8.34
N ALA A 99 -8.49 -10.84 8.78
CA ALA A 99 -8.28 -9.39 8.69
C ALA A 99 -8.28 -8.91 7.23
N ALA A 100 -7.59 -9.59 6.32
CA ALA A 100 -7.55 -9.26 4.90
C ALA A 100 -8.95 -9.36 4.25
N ASN A 101 -9.74 -10.37 4.59
CA ASN A 101 -11.10 -10.52 4.08
C ASN A 101 -12.03 -9.40 4.60
N ASN A 102 -11.91 -9.02 5.86
CA ASN A 102 -12.68 -7.91 6.41
C ASN A 102 -12.24 -6.56 5.81
N ALA A 103 -10.95 -6.35 5.60
CA ALA A 103 -10.44 -5.17 4.91
C ALA A 103 -11.01 -5.08 3.48
N ARG A 104 -11.03 -6.16 2.72
CA ARG A 104 -11.66 -6.19 1.37
C ARG A 104 -13.14 -5.83 1.42
N LYS A 105 -13.89 -6.36 2.40
CA LYS A 105 -15.31 -6.02 2.56
C LYS A 105 -15.50 -4.53 2.90
N ALA A 106 -14.71 -3.99 3.81
CA ALA A 106 -14.76 -2.58 4.19
C ALA A 106 -14.41 -1.65 3.03
N LEU A 107 -13.46 -2.05 2.19
CA LEU A 107 -13.00 -1.28 1.03
C LEU A 107 -13.82 -1.55 -0.24
N ALA A 108 -14.78 -2.48 -0.21
CA ALA A 108 -15.52 -2.88 -1.41
C ALA A 108 -16.11 -1.72 -2.23
N PRO A 109 -16.71 -0.67 -1.65
CA PRO A 109 -17.18 0.47 -2.42
C PRO A 109 -16.07 1.24 -3.13
N ALA A 110 -14.93 1.44 -2.43
CA ALA A 110 -13.76 2.11 -3.01
C ALA A 110 -13.05 1.21 -4.04
N LEU A 111 -13.03 -0.10 -3.81
CA LEU A 111 -12.46 -1.08 -4.73
C LEU A 111 -13.24 -1.14 -6.05
N GLN A 112 -14.57 -1.06 -6.03
CA GLN A 112 -15.40 -1.06 -7.24
C GLN A 112 -15.12 0.13 -8.16
N SER A 113 -14.78 1.27 -7.59
CA SER A 113 -14.42 2.50 -8.34
C SER A 113 -12.91 2.61 -8.61
N HIS A 114 -12.09 1.72 -8.03
CA HIS A 114 -10.64 1.78 -8.19
C HIS A 114 -10.20 1.12 -9.50
N PRO A 115 -9.27 1.74 -10.27
CA PRO A 115 -8.82 1.20 -11.55
C PRO A 115 -8.34 -0.26 -11.50
N MET A 116 -7.75 -0.71 -10.39
CA MET A 116 -7.29 -2.11 -10.24
C MET A 116 -8.44 -3.12 -10.14
N ALA A 117 -9.60 -2.73 -9.65
CA ALA A 117 -10.79 -3.60 -9.57
C ALA A 117 -11.51 -3.77 -10.93
N ILE A 118 -11.31 -2.83 -11.85
CA ILE A 118 -11.94 -2.84 -13.18
C ILE A 118 -11.19 -3.83 -14.08
N PRO A 119 -11.86 -4.72 -14.83
CA PRO A 119 -11.19 -5.60 -15.80
C PRO A 119 -10.31 -4.83 -16.79
N ALA A 120 -9.16 -5.40 -17.18
CA ALA A 120 -8.17 -4.70 -18.01
C ALA A 120 -8.77 -4.17 -19.34
N GLU A 121 -9.68 -4.93 -19.95
CA GLU A 121 -10.36 -4.55 -21.19
C GLU A 121 -11.28 -3.34 -21.02
N GLN A 122 -11.94 -3.22 -19.88
CA GLN A 122 -12.79 -2.08 -19.55
C GLN A 122 -11.92 -0.88 -19.14
N LEU A 123 -10.85 -1.14 -18.39
CA LEU A 123 -9.91 -0.10 -17.96
C LEU A 123 -9.23 0.58 -19.16
N ALA A 124 -8.89 -0.19 -20.19
CA ALA A 124 -8.28 0.34 -21.41
C ALA A 124 -9.21 1.25 -22.25
N LYS A 125 -10.51 1.22 -21.97
CA LYS A 125 -11.53 2.10 -22.60
C LYS A 125 -11.74 3.42 -21.85
N LEU A 126 -11.24 3.53 -20.61
CA LEU A 126 -11.35 4.75 -19.82
C LEU A 126 -10.33 5.81 -20.30
N PRO A 127 -10.55 7.09 -19.97
CA PRO A 127 -9.56 8.13 -20.22
C PRO A 127 -8.19 7.72 -19.66
N LEU A 128 -7.14 7.82 -20.45
CA LEU A 128 -5.77 7.39 -20.12
C LEU A 128 -5.09 8.35 -19.15
N THR A 129 -5.64 8.48 -17.96
CA THR A 129 -5.04 9.24 -16.87
C THR A 129 -3.83 8.49 -16.30
N GLU A 130 -2.92 9.18 -15.64
CA GLU A 130 -1.75 8.59 -14.98
C GLU A 130 -2.15 7.42 -14.05
N ARG A 131 -3.24 7.57 -13.31
CA ARG A 131 -3.79 6.54 -12.40
C ARG A 131 -4.23 5.28 -13.16
N VAL A 132 -4.92 5.43 -14.28
CA VAL A 132 -5.38 4.33 -15.13
C VAL A 132 -4.17 3.61 -15.75
N LEU A 133 -3.20 4.37 -16.26
CA LEU A 133 -1.99 3.81 -16.87
C LEU A 133 -1.15 3.02 -15.86
N LYS A 134 -0.92 3.56 -14.66
CA LYS A 134 -0.23 2.83 -13.59
C LYS A 134 -0.95 1.55 -13.19
N ALA A 135 -2.27 1.58 -13.09
CA ALA A 135 -3.09 0.40 -12.79
C ALA A 135 -2.99 -0.67 -13.90
N LEU A 136 -2.93 -0.28 -15.18
CA LEU A 136 -2.71 -1.21 -16.28
C LEU A 136 -1.32 -1.85 -16.21
N ILE A 137 -0.27 -1.05 -16.01
CA ILE A 137 1.13 -1.52 -16.00
C ILE A 137 1.39 -2.54 -14.89
N ARG A 138 0.83 -2.31 -13.69
CA ARG A 138 1.02 -3.16 -12.51
C ARG A 138 0.32 -4.52 -12.57
N ARG A 139 -0.56 -4.77 -13.53
CA ARG A 139 -1.28 -6.04 -13.60
C ARG A 139 -0.38 -7.21 -14.00
N PRO A 140 -0.29 -8.29 -13.21
CA PRO A 140 0.67 -9.36 -13.44
C PRO A 140 0.43 -10.12 -14.76
N LYS A 141 -0.81 -10.25 -15.23
CA LYS A 141 -1.18 -11.00 -16.45
C LYS A 141 -1.67 -10.09 -17.58
N LEU A 142 -1.27 -8.82 -17.61
CA LEU A 142 -1.64 -7.93 -18.69
C LEU A 142 -0.91 -8.34 -19.98
N ASP A 143 -1.62 -8.28 -21.09
CA ASP A 143 -1.03 -8.45 -22.44
C ASP A 143 0.16 -7.51 -22.64
N ALA A 144 1.25 -8.03 -23.22
CA ALA A 144 2.49 -7.29 -23.38
C ALA A 144 2.33 -6.03 -24.27
N ILE A 145 1.46 -6.08 -25.27
CA ILE A 145 1.20 -4.96 -26.18
C ILE A 145 0.45 -3.85 -25.43
N LEU A 146 -0.56 -4.21 -24.63
CA LEU A 146 -1.30 -3.25 -23.82
C LEU A 146 -0.40 -2.61 -22.74
N ARG A 147 0.48 -3.42 -22.13
CA ARG A 147 1.46 -2.90 -21.15
C ARG A 147 2.44 -1.92 -21.79
N LEU A 148 2.93 -2.25 -22.98
CA LEU A 148 3.85 -1.36 -23.70
C LEU A 148 3.17 -0.04 -24.11
N LYS A 149 1.92 -0.10 -24.58
CA LYS A 149 1.12 1.10 -24.89
C LYS A 149 0.93 1.97 -23.65
N ALA A 150 0.56 1.37 -22.51
CA ALA A 150 0.37 2.10 -21.26
C ALA A 150 1.68 2.75 -20.76
N LEU A 151 2.82 2.06 -20.90
CA LEU A 151 4.14 2.61 -20.57
C LEU A 151 4.52 3.78 -21.47
N ASN A 152 4.23 3.71 -22.77
CA ASN A 152 4.50 4.79 -23.70
C ASN A 152 3.73 6.06 -23.32
N HIS A 153 2.42 5.92 -23.12
CA HIS A 153 1.58 7.05 -22.73
C HIS A 153 1.96 7.64 -21.35
N LEU A 154 2.33 6.79 -20.40
CA LEU A 154 2.78 7.28 -19.10
C LEU A 154 4.11 8.03 -19.20
N ALA A 155 5.04 7.55 -20.04
CA ALA A 155 6.30 8.23 -20.33
C ALA A 155 6.08 9.61 -20.97
N GLU A 156 5.13 9.74 -21.89
CA GLU A 156 4.72 11.00 -22.49
C GLU A 156 4.14 11.98 -21.46
N ILE A 157 3.21 11.51 -20.61
CA ILE A 157 2.58 12.34 -19.58
C ILE A 157 3.63 12.86 -18.57
N GLN A 158 4.60 12.02 -18.18
CA GLN A 158 5.61 12.36 -17.18
C GLN A 158 6.88 12.97 -17.80
N ASN A 159 6.92 13.17 -19.11
CA ASN A 159 8.08 13.66 -19.87
C ASN A 159 9.39 12.93 -19.47
N THR A 160 9.35 11.60 -19.38
CA THR A 160 10.44 10.76 -18.92
C THR A 160 10.67 9.56 -19.85
N THR A 161 11.75 8.82 -19.64
CA THR A 161 12.04 7.61 -20.41
C THR A 161 11.35 6.37 -19.80
N LYS A 162 11.03 5.37 -20.64
CA LYS A 162 10.43 4.10 -20.20
C LYS A 162 11.28 3.35 -19.17
N GLY A 163 12.60 3.45 -19.28
CA GLY A 163 13.54 2.82 -18.34
C GLY A 163 13.40 3.40 -16.93
N ASN A 164 13.31 4.72 -16.81
CA ASN A 164 13.13 5.38 -15.52
C ASN A 164 11.75 5.09 -14.90
N LEU A 165 10.71 4.89 -15.72
CA LEU A 165 9.39 4.51 -15.23
C LEU A 165 9.36 3.10 -14.64
N LEU A 166 10.02 2.14 -15.29
CA LEU A 166 10.06 0.76 -14.79
C LEU A 166 10.73 0.67 -13.42
N ILE A 167 11.78 1.45 -13.17
CA ILE A 167 12.47 1.50 -11.86
C ILE A 167 11.54 2.04 -10.75
N ASN A 168 10.60 2.92 -11.08
CA ASN A 168 9.72 3.57 -10.11
C ASN A 168 8.35 2.87 -9.92
N ILE A 169 8.01 1.89 -10.76
CA ILE A 169 6.69 1.23 -10.76
C ILE A 169 6.79 -0.23 -10.28
N ILE A 170 7.95 -0.85 -10.40
CA ILE A 170 8.26 -2.18 -9.89
C ILE A 170 8.76 -2.08 -8.45
#